data_68445d508fbc3b728c5a3de6ed2b954a
#
_entry.id   68445d508fbc3b728c5a3de6ed2b954a
#
_cell.length_a   1.000
_cell.length_b   1.000
_cell.length_c   1.000
_cell.angle_alpha   90.00
_cell.angle_beta   90.00
_cell.angle_gamma   90.00
#
_symmetry.space_group_name_H-M   'P 1'
#
loop_
_entity.id
_entity.type
_entity.pdbx_description
1 polymer ?
#
loop_
_entity_poly.entity_id
_entity_poly.type
_entity_poly.pdbx_seq_one_letter_code
_entity_poly.pdbx_strand_id
1 'polypeptide(L)'
;VAVEAAAVGALGLARDRRWMLVDAEGRALTQREVPGLVRFATALVGDDAVRVTAPDGASLEIGAADAGAARRRVGLFGDVVEAATFSSGVDAWFSARVGQPCALVHLPDDVVRPVDPAYAGPDDRAAFADGYPVLVVTEASLADLNARLVAAGEAPVTMARFRPNVVLATDALPNAEDGWGTLVLGASVD
;
A
#
# COMPACT_ATOMS: atom_id res chain seq x y z
N VAL A 1 1.35 6.59 -5.87
CA VAL A 1 2.25 7.51 -6.59
C VAL A 1 2.96 6.73 -7.68
N ALA A 2 2.92 7.20 -8.93
CA ALA A 2 3.77 6.65 -10.00
C ALA A 2 5.19 7.21 -9.83
N VAL A 3 6.19 6.36 -10.00
CA VAL A 3 7.62 6.72 -9.92
C VAL A 3 8.36 6.15 -11.12
N GLU A 4 9.41 6.82 -11.55
CA GLU A 4 10.26 6.35 -12.66
C GLU A 4 11.22 5.23 -12.21
N ALA A 5 11.58 5.25 -10.94
CA ALA A 5 12.45 4.24 -10.33
C ALA A 5 12.12 4.06 -8.86
N ALA A 6 12.27 2.85 -8.36
CA ALA A 6 12.15 2.54 -6.93
C ALA A 6 13.17 1.47 -6.55
N ALA A 7 13.79 1.63 -5.40
CA ALA A 7 14.61 0.57 -4.82
C ALA A 7 13.71 -0.60 -4.37
N VAL A 8 14.17 -1.82 -4.56
CA VAL A 8 13.51 -3.03 -4.10
C VAL A 8 14.28 -3.58 -2.89
N GLY A 9 13.58 -3.84 -1.82
CA GLY A 9 14.14 -4.39 -0.58
C GLY A 9 13.30 -5.57 -0.07
N ALA A 10 13.60 -6.04 1.12
CA ALA A 10 12.94 -7.19 1.73
C ALA A 10 11.41 -7.01 1.95
N LEU A 11 10.91 -5.78 1.93
CA LEU A 11 9.48 -5.45 2.09
C LEU A 11 8.82 -5.03 0.76
N GLY A 12 9.43 -5.33 -0.39
CA GLY A 12 8.99 -4.89 -1.71
C GLY A 12 9.57 -3.53 -2.10
N LEU A 13 8.79 -2.70 -2.79
CA LEU A 13 9.24 -1.38 -3.19
C LEU A 13 9.46 -0.49 -1.97
N ALA A 14 10.59 0.23 -1.97
CA ALA A 14 10.95 1.13 -0.87
C ALA A 14 9.80 2.10 -0.56
N ARG A 15 9.45 2.22 0.71
CA ARG A 15 8.39 3.09 1.24
C ARG A 15 6.96 2.70 0.85
N ASP A 16 6.76 1.67 0.03
CA ASP A 16 5.41 1.20 -0.26
C ASP A 16 4.78 0.57 0.98
N ARG A 17 3.55 0.99 1.29
CA ARG A 17 2.73 0.47 2.40
C ARG A 17 3.42 0.40 3.77
N ARG A 18 4.32 1.36 4.05
CA ARG A 18 5.01 1.46 5.35
C ARG A 18 4.21 2.25 6.39
N TRP A 19 3.23 3.05 5.98
CA TRP A 19 2.35 3.83 6.82
C TRP A 19 0.92 3.34 6.72
N MET A 20 0.21 3.35 7.85
CA MET A 20 -1.17 2.91 7.93
C MET A 20 -1.94 3.77 8.94
N LEU A 21 -3.20 4.07 8.65
CA LEU A 21 -4.12 4.62 9.64
C LEU A 21 -4.82 3.48 10.36
N VAL A 22 -4.96 3.63 11.67
CA VAL A 22 -5.68 2.69 12.52
C VAL A 22 -6.74 3.40 13.36
N ASP A 23 -7.79 2.69 13.75
CA ASP A 23 -8.81 3.18 14.67
C ASP A 23 -8.30 3.19 16.14
N ALA A 24 -9.19 3.54 17.07
CA ALA A 24 -8.88 3.59 18.51
C ALA A 24 -8.47 2.22 19.06
N GLU A 25 -9.02 1.14 18.51
CA GLU A 25 -8.73 -0.25 18.88
C GLU A 25 -7.46 -0.79 18.19
N GLY A 26 -6.84 -0.03 17.29
CA GLY A 26 -5.64 -0.43 16.55
C GLY A 26 -5.93 -1.25 15.31
N ARG A 27 -7.16 -1.27 14.79
CA ARG A 27 -7.50 -1.96 13.54
C ARG A 27 -7.23 -1.05 12.34
N ALA A 28 -6.71 -1.61 11.27
CA ALA A 28 -6.45 -0.88 10.04
C ALA A 28 -7.71 -0.19 9.51
N LEU A 29 -7.63 1.10 9.22
CA LEU A 29 -8.69 1.82 8.51
C LEU A 29 -8.51 1.64 7.00
N THR A 30 -9.48 1.00 6.37
CA THR A 30 -9.45 0.74 4.94
C THR A 30 -10.38 1.69 4.17
N GLN A 31 -10.19 1.83 2.87
CA GLN A 31 -11.10 2.59 2.00
C GLN A 31 -12.49 1.96 1.89
N ARG A 32 -12.66 0.69 2.30
CA ARG A 32 -13.98 0.04 2.36
C ARG A 32 -14.81 0.60 3.51
N GLU A 33 -14.16 0.83 4.65
CA GLU A 33 -14.80 1.35 5.86
C GLU A 33 -14.88 2.88 5.86
N VAL A 34 -13.84 3.53 5.31
CA VAL A 34 -13.72 4.98 5.21
C VAL A 34 -13.46 5.38 3.75
N PRO A 35 -14.48 5.44 2.89
CA PRO A 35 -14.31 5.75 1.46
C PRO A 35 -13.62 7.09 1.20
N GLY A 36 -13.71 8.03 2.12
CA GLY A 36 -13.06 9.34 2.05
C GLY A 36 -11.52 9.28 1.95
N LEU A 37 -10.90 8.19 2.39
CA LEU A 37 -9.45 8.00 2.30
C LEU A 37 -8.91 8.03 0.86
N VAL A 38 -9.71 7.66 -0.13
CA VAL A 38 -9.32 7.73 -1.56
C VAL A 38 -9.01 9.16 -2.02
N ARG A 39 -9.51 10.16 -1.32
CA ARG A 39 -9.33 11.58 -1.67
C ARG A 39 -8.04 12.19 -1.12
N PHE A 40 -7.32 11.46 -0.27
CA PHE A 40 -6.02 11.89 0.20
C PHE A 40 -4.97 11.57 -0.88
N ALA A 41 -4.24 12.59 -1.31
CA ALA A 41 -3.12 12.41 -2.22
C ALA A 41 -1.82 12.22 -1.43
N THR A 42 -0.93 11.41 -1.97
CA THR A 42 0.41 11.21 -1.38
C THR A 42 1.49 11.50 -2.42
N ALA A 43 2.61 12.06 -1.99
CA ALA A 43 3.79 12.28 -2.80
C ALA A 43 5.04 11.95 -1.99
N LEU A 44 6.07 11.44 -2.65
CA LEU A 44 7.39 11.25 -2.02
C LEU A 44 8.06 12.61 -1.83
N VAL A 45 8.74 12.77 -0.70
CA VAL A 45 9.53 13.96 -0.37
C VAL A 45 10.93 13.47 0.04
N GLY A 46 11.92 13.82 -0.77
CA GLY A 46 13.27 13.29 -0.55
C GLY A 46 13.30 11.76 -0.48
N ASP A 47 14.21 11.25 0.32
CA ASP A 47 14.46 9.80 0.41
C ASP A 47 13.64 9.08 1.49
N ASP A 48 13.12 9.78 2.51
CA ASP A 48 12.54 9.12 3.69
C ASP A 48 11.17 9.65 4.13
N ALA A 49 10.59 10.61 3.40
CA ALA A 49 9.32 11.19 3.79
C ALA A 49 8.24 11.08 2.71
N VAL A 50 7.01 11.17 3.17
CA VAL A 50 5.82 11.32 2.33
C VAL A 50 5.07 12.59 2.70
N ARG A 51 4.62 13.33 1.69
CA ARG A 51 3.64 14.41 1.87
C ARG A 51 2.27 13.84 1.65
N VAL A 52 1.39 14.01 2.63
CA VAL A 52 -0.03 13.69 2.52
C VAL A 52 -0.80 14.99 2.36
N THR A 53 -1.60 15.09 1.30
CA THR A 53 -2.47 16.23 1.05
C THR A 53 -3.92 15.78 1.21
N ALA A 54 -4.62 16.40 2.12
CA ALA A 54 -6.02 16.12 2.40
C ALA A 54 -6.97 16.82 1.40
N PRO A 55 -8.24 16.41 1.33
CA PRO A 55 -9.24 17.01 0.40
C PRO A 55 -9.49 18.51 0.59
N ASP A 56 -9.20 19.04 1.78
CA ASP A 56 -9.28 20.48 2.10
C ASP A 56 -8.05 21.28 1.64
N GLY A 57 -7.07 20.62 1.00
CA GLY A 57 -5.83 21.22 0.53
C GLY A 57 -4.73 21.32 1.59
N ALA A 58 -5.02 21.02 2.85
CA ALA A 58 -3.99 20.97 3.89
C ALA A 58 -3.02 19.83 3.65
N SER A 59 -1.75 20.05 3.91
CA SER A 59 -0.70 19.06 3.72
C SER A 59 0.09 18.84 5.01
N LEU A 60 0.56 17.59 5.17
CA LEU A 60 1.45 17.18 6.24
C LEU A 60 2.60 16.35 5.64
N GLU A 61 3.83 16.65 6.01
CA GLU A 61 5.00 15.84 5.67
C GLU A 61 5.35 14.94 6.86
N ILE A 62 5.64 13.67 6.56
CA ILE A 62 5.86 12.65 7.57
C ILE A 62 6.99 11.74 7.09
N GLY A 63 8.07 11.68 7.87
CA GLY A 63 9.16 10.74 7.67
C GLY A 63 9.05 9.52 8.60
N ALA A 64 9.77 8.46 8.29
CA ALA A 64 9.90 7.32 9.19
C ALA A 64 10.57 7.73 10.52
N ALA A 65 11.50 8.71 10.46
CA ALA A 65 12.19 9.26 11.64
C ALA A 65 11.25 10.04 12.58
N ASP A 66 10.10 10.53 12.12
CA ASP A 66 9.12 11.21 12.95
C ASP A 66 8.29 10.24 13.80
N ALA A 67 8.37 8.94 13.51
CA ALA A 67 7.78 7.91 14.36
C ALA A 67 8.57 7.82 15.69
N GLY A 68 7.84 7.80 16.78
CA GLY A 68 8.43 7.67 18.11
C GLY A 68 8.95 6.25 18.39
N ALA A 69 9.65 6.11 19.51
CA ALA A 69 10.08 4.80 20.02
C ALA A 69 8.91 3.96 20.59
N ALA A 70 7.77 4.60 20.88
CA ALA A 70 6.59 3.90 21.36
C ALA A 70 6.00 2.99 20.27
N ARG A 71 5.59 1.80 20.70
CA ARG A 71 4.98 0.77 19.84
C ARG A 71 3.55 0.52 20.28
N ARG A 72 2.70 0.15 19.31
CA ARG A 72 1.37 -0.39 19.61
C ARG A 72 1.10 -1.59 18.74
N ARG A 73 0.32 -2.51 19.26
CA ARG A 73 -0.19 -3.63 18.47
C ARG A 73 -1.29 -3.15 17.54
N VAL A 74 -1.19 -3.50 16.27
CA VAL A 74 -2.17 -3.12 15.24
C VAL A 74 -2.63 -4.35 14.48
N GLY A 75 -3.92 -4.40 14.17
CA GLY A 75 -4.55 -5.48 13.43
C GLY A 75 -4.68 -5.14 11.95
N LEU A 76 -4.31 -6.08 11.07
CA LEU A 76 -4.35 -5.92 9.62
C LEU A 76 -4.61 -7.27 8.95
N PHE A 77 -5.73 -7.42 8.24
CA PHE A 77 -6.10 -8.62 7.45
C PHE A 77 -5.99 -9.96 8.20
N GLY A 78 -6.20 -9.97 9.51
CA GLY A 78 -6.08 -11.16 10.34
C GLY A 78 -4.76 -11.27 11.09
N ASP A 79 -3.75 -10.52 10.71
CA ASP A 79 -2.47 -10.44 11.42
C ASP A 79 -2.49 -9.38 12.52
N VAL A 80 -1.58 -9.52 13.47
CA VAL A 80 -1.29 -8.51 14.49
C VAL A 80 0.21 -8.26 14.52
N VAL A 81 0.61 -7.01 14.32
CA VAL A 81 2.01 -6.60 14.34
C VAL A 81 2.23 -5.42 15.29
N GLU A 82 3.48 -5.20 15.68
CA GLU A 82 3.87 -4.01 16.42
C GLU A 82 4.28 -2.90 15.45
N ALA A 83 3.66 -1.72 15.59
CA ALA A 83 3.94 -0.58 14.76
C ALA A 83 4.36 0.62 15.61
N ALA A 84 5.28 1.42 15.09
CA ALA A 84 5.71 2.67 15.71
C ALA A 84 4.60 3.72 15.59
N THR A 85 4.41 4.51 16.65
CA THR A 85 3.38 5.55 16.70
C THR A 85 3.98 6.93 16.44
N PHE A 86 3.14 7.86 16.02
CA PHE A 86 3.50 9.26 15.84
C PHE A 86 3.02 10.12 17.01
N SER A 87 3.28 11.42 16.92
CA SER A 87 2.81 12.37 17.91
C SER A 87 1.30 12.54 17.88
N SER A 88 0.70 12.95 18.99
CA SER A 88 -0.73 13.27 19.07
C SER A 88 -1.16 14.38 18.09
N GLY A 89 -0.24 15.26 17.69
CA GLY A 89 -0.50 16.29 16.68
C GLY A 89 -0.73 15.69 15.29
N VAL A 90 0.04 14.65 14.92
CA VAL A 90 -0.16 13.89 13.66
C VAL A 90 -1.50 13.19 13.71
N ASP A 91 -1.82 12.49 14.79
CA ASP A 91 -3.08 11.77 14.95
C ASP A 91 -4.28 12.72 14.90
N ALA A 92 -4.19 13.88 15.54
CA ALA A 92 -5.23 14.91 15.50
C ALA A 92 -5.42 15.48 14.10
N TRP A 93 -4.33 15.66 13.33
CA TRP A 93 -4.40 16.14 11.94
C TRP A 93 -5.20 15.17 11.04
N PHE A 94 -4.93 13.86 11.18
CA PHE A 94 -5.66 12.84 10.44
C PHE A 94 -7.09 12.69 10.93
N SER A 95 -7.31 12.61 12.25
CA SER A 95 -8.65 12.43 12.84
C SER A 95 -9.63 13.53 12.40
N ALA A 96 -9.15 14.78 12.37
CA ALA A 96 -9.97 15.91 11.92
C ALA A 96 -10.41 15.80 10.46
N ARG A 97 -9.59 15.19 9.59
CA ARG A 97 -9.84 15.11 8.15
C ARG A 97 -10.46 13.80 7.69
N VAL A 98 -10.23 12.75 8.44
CA VAL A 98 -10.90 11.45 8.27
C VAL A 98 -12.33 11.48 8.83
N GLY A 99 -12.59 12.35 9.82
CA GLY A 99 -13.90 12.52 10.44
C GLY A 99 -14.19 11.55 11.57
N GLN A 100 -13.16 10.84 12.04
CA GLN A 100 -13.23 9.94 13.20
C GLN A 100 -11.88 9.82 13.89
N PRO A 101 -11.82 9.45 15.18
CA PRO A 101 -10.58 9.19 15.87
C PRO A 101 -9.73 8.14 15.14
N CYS A 102 -8.51 8.50 14.81
CA CYS A 102 -7.55 7.58 14.20
C CYS A 102 -6.12 7.98 14.56
N ALA A 103 -5.21 7.05 14.40
CA ALA A 103 -3.78 7.26 14.59
C ALA A 103 -3.00 6.80 13.37
N LEU A 104 -1.92 7.51 13.06
CA LEU A 104 -0.95 7.06 12.07
C LEU A 104 0.06 6.14 12.72
N VAL A 105 0.40 5.07 12.02
CA VAL A 105 1.45 4.13 12.44
C VAL A 105 2.41 3.84 11.29
N HIS A 106 3.64 3.47 11.65
CA HIS A 106 4.69 3.07 10.71
C HIS A 106 5.20 1.68 11.06
N LEU A 107 5.45 0.84 10.06
CA LEU A 107 6.07 -0.47 10.26
C LEU A 107 7.60 -0.29 10.31
N PRO A 108 8.25 -0.51 11.45
CA PRO A 108 9.70 -0.43 11.55
C PRO A 108 10.40 -1.59 10.85
N ASP A 109 11.68 -1.42 10.53
CA ASP A 109 12.47 -2.45 9.82
C ASP A 109 12.75 -3.70 10.66
N ASP A 110 12.72 -3.56 11.98
CA ASP A 110 12.91 -4.65 12.94
C ASP A 110 11.66 -5.50 13.17
N VAL A 111 10.52 -5.11 12.62
CA VAL A 111 9.27 -5.87 12.73
C VAL A 111 9.08 -6.75 11.49
N VAL A 112 8.88 -8.02 11.74
CA VAL A 112 8.63 -9.01 10.69
C VAL A 112 7.14 -9.35 10.65
N ARG A 113 6.53 -9.15 9.50
CA ARG A 113 5.22 -9.70 9.14
C ARG A 113 5.43 -10.73 8.04
N PRO A 114 5.34 -12.03 8.37
CA PRO A 114 5.55 -13.09 7.38
C PRO A 114 4.43 -13.07 6.34
N VAL A 115 4.73 -13.56 5.15
CA VAL A 115 3.75 -13.84 4.09
C VAL A 115 3.36 -15.32 4.11
N ASP A 116 2.32 -15.70 3.35
CA ASP A 116 1.89 -17.09 3.28
C ASP A 116 3.03 -17.97 2.71
N PRO A 117 3.54 -18.94 3.48
CA PRO A 117 4.65 -19.78 3.06
C PRO A 117 4.32 -20.74 1.90
N ALA A 118 3.05 -20.86 1.53
CA ALA A 118 2.65 -21.65 0.36
C ALA A 118 3.22 -21.08 -0.96
N TYR A 119 3.53 -19.78 -0.99
CA TYR A 119 4.00 -19.09 -2.21
C TYR A 119 5.24 -18.25 -2.00
N ALA A 120 5.90 -18.37 -0.84
CA ALA A 120 7.04 -17.54 -0.48
C ALA A 120 8.06 -18.29 0.37
N GLY A 121 9.29 -17.80 0.39
CA GLY A 121 10.35 -18.33 1.22
C GLY A 121 10.21 -17.93 2.70
N PRO A 122 11.00 -18.55 3.59
CA PRO A 122 10.90 -18.33 5.04
C PRO A 122 11.31 -16.91 5.48
N ASP A 123 12.09 -16.21 4.65
CA ASP A 123 12.55 -14.85 4.94
C ASP A 123 11.72 -13.77 4.25
N ASP A 124 10.73 -14.17 3.42
CA ASP A 124 9.87 -13.23 2.73
C ASP A 124 8.86 -12.61 3.70
N ARG A 125 8.66 -11.33 3.56
CA ARG A 125 7.85 -10.53 4.47
C ARG A 125 7.15 -9.39 3.73
N ALA A 126 6.06 -8.92 4.29
CA ALA A 126 5.31 -7.79 3.75
C ALA A 126 5.25 -6.64 4.77
N ALA A 127 5.11 -5.43 4.26
CA ALA A 127 4.73 -4.28 5.06
C ALA A 127 3.21 -4.31 5.34
N PHE A 128 2.52 -3.19 5.35
CA PHE A 128 1.05 -3.14 5.46
C PHE A 128 0.34 -3.45 4.13
N ALA A 129 0.95 -4.31 3.30
CA ALA A 129 0.31 -4.88 2.12
C ALA A 129 -0.74 -5.93 2.52
N ASP A 130 -1.62 -6.32 1.60
CA ASP A 130 -2.62 -7.35 1.87
C ASP A 130 -1.93 -8.71 2.12
N GLY A 131 -1.59 -9.47 1.09
CA GLY A 131 -0.92 -10.76 1.24
C GLY A 131 0.58 -10.70 0.97
N TYR A 132 0.98 -10.01 -0.11
CA TYR A 132 2.35 -10.00 -0.63
C TYR A 132 2.84 -8.57 -0.89
N PRO A 133 4.17 -8.35 -0.90
CA PRO A 133 4.73 -7.00 -1.02
C PRO A 133 4.55 -6.35 -2.40
N VAL A 134 4.35 -7.13 -3.46
CA VAL A 134 4.25 -6.63 -4.83
C VAL A 134 3.01 -7.17 -5.52
N LEU A 135 2.17 -6.28 -6.04
CA LEU A 135 1.05 -6.60 -6.90
C LEU A 135 1.42 -6.24 -8.34
N VAL A 136 1.38 -7.23 -9.23
CA VAL A 136 1.56 -7.08 -10.68
C VAL A 136 0.20 -7.20 -11.35
N VAL A 137 -0.09 -6.33 -12.31
CA VAL A 137 -1.32 -6.36 -13.12
C VAL A 137 -0.96 -6.06 -14.56
N THR A 138 -1.61 -6.71 -15.52
CA THR A 138 -1.45 -6.40 -16.95
C THR A 138 -2.53 -5.43 -17.44
N GLU A 139 -2.20 -4.62 -18.44
CA GLU A 139 -3.20 -3.77 -19.11
C GLU A 139 -4.26 -4.62 -19.83
N ALA A 140 -3.87 -5.79 -20.35
CA ALA A 140 -4.77 -6.73 -21.01
C ALA A 140 -5.85 -7.25 -20.06
N SER A 141 -5.49 -7.60 -18.83
CA SER A 141 -6.43 -8.05 -17.79
C SER A 141 -7.41 -6.97 -17.37
N LEU A 142 -6.95 -5.73 -17.24
CA LEU A 142 -7.84 -4.60 -16.97
C LEU A 142 -8.79 -4.34 -18.14
N ALA A 143 -8.32 -4.43 -19.37
CA ALA A 143 -9.15 -4.24 -20.56
C ALA A 143 -10.26 -5.30 -20.65
N ASP A 144 -9.95 -6.56 -20.39
CA ASP A 144 -10.93 -7.65 -20.36
C ASP A 144 -11.96 -7.47 -19.24
N LEU A 145 -11.52 -7.13 -18.02
CA LEU A 145 -12.42 -6.80 -16.91
C LEU A 145 -13.37 -5.67 -17.30
N ASN A 146 -12.88 -4.60 -17.87
CA ASN A 146 -13.69 -3.46 -18.28
C ASN A 146 -14.67 -3.81 -19.40
N ALA A 147 -14.29 -4.66 -20.35
CA ALA A 147 -15.20 -5.16 -21.37
C ALA A 147 -16.37 -5.96 -20.74
N ARG A 148 -16.09 -6.79 -19.75
CA ARG A 148 -17.14 -7.53 -19.00
C ARG A 148 -18.02 -6.60 -18.18
N LEU A 149 -17.48 -5.60 -17.50
CA LEU A 149 -18.25 -4.60 -16.74
C LEU A 149 -19.21 -3.85 -17.67
N VAL A 150 -18.73 -3.35 -18.81
CA VAL A 150 -19.55 -2.64 -19.79
C VAL A 150 -20.64 -3.54 -20.35
N ALA A 151 -20.34 -4.81 -20.65
CA ALA A 151 -21.33 -5.78 -21.11
C ALA A 151 -22.41 -6.07 -20.05
N ALA A 152 -22.09 -5.93 -18.77
CA ALA A 152 -23.03 -6.06 -17.65
C ALA A 152 -23.77 -4.74 -17.33
N GLY A 153 -23.54 -3.67 -18.07
CA GLY A 153 -24.16 -2.36 -17.82
C GLY A 153 -23.50 -1.55 -16.72
N GLU A 154 -22.29 -1.97 -16.28
CA GLU A 154 -21.52 -1.32 -15.23
C GLU A 154 -20.47 -0.35 -15.81
N ALA A 155 -20.07 0.63 -15.01
CA ALA A 155 -19.01 1.56 -15.40
C ALA A 155 -17.63 0.88 -15.38
N PRO A 156 -16.73 1.19 -16.34
CA PRO A 156 -15.37 0.70 -16.31
C PRO A 156 -14.59 1.27 -15.11
N VAL A 157 -13.59 0.51 -14.68
CA VAL A 157 -12.72 0.89 -13.57
C VAL A 157 -11.32 1.26 -14.08
N THR A 158 -10.60 2.08 -13.32
CA THR A 158 -9.22 2.45 -13.65
C THR A 158 -8.22 1.53 -12.96
N MET A 159 -6.99 1.47 -13.48
CA MET A 159 -5.88 0.73 -12.89
C MET A 159 -5.62 1.17 -11.44
N ALA A 160 -5.78 2.45 -11.13
CA ALA A 160 -5.60 3.01 -9.80
C ALA A 160 -6.48 2.35 -8.71
N ARG A 161 -7.63 1.76 -9.09
CA ARG A 161 -8.52 1.05 -8.16
C ARG A 161 -7.83 -0.16 -7.52
N PHE A 162 -6.94 -0.82 -8.24
CA PHE A 162 -6.22 -2.01 -7.78
C PHE A 162 -4.94 -1.66 -7.02
N ARG A 163 -4.43 -0.42 -7.21
CA ARG A 163 -3.20 0.04 -6.57
C ARG A 163 -2.00 -0.89 -6.83
N PRO A 164 -1.76 -1.31 -8.08
CA PRO A 164 -0.65 -2.20 -8.39
C PRO A 164 0.69 -1.51 -8.14
N ASN A 165 1.70 -2.32 -7.87
CA ASN A 165 3.09 -1.88 -7.81
C ASN A 165 3.71 -1.84 -9.20
N VAL A 166 3.34 -2.81 -10.05
CA VAL A 166 3.84 -2.95 -11.41
C VAL A 166 2.67 -3.13 -12.36
N VAL A 167 2.64 -2.32 -13.40
CA VAL A 167 1.69 -2.47 -14.51
C VAL A 167 2.47 -2.85 -15.75
N LEU A 168 2.08 -3.95 -16.39
CA LEU A 168 2.74 -4.46 -17.58
C LEU A 168 1.87 -4.23 -18.82
N ALA A 169 2.45 -3.55 -19.81
CA ALA A 169 1.97 -3.57 -21.19
C ALA A 169 2.62 -4.78 -21.88
N THR A 170 1.83 -5.75 -22.30
CA THR A 170 2.31 -7.02 -22.86
C THR A 170 1.31 -7.55 -23.88
N ASP A 171 1.79 -8.34 -24.84
CA ASP A 171 0.97 -9.07 -25.81
C ASP A 171 0.35 -10.36 -25.23
N ALA A 172 0.54 -10.63 -23.95
CA ALA A 172 -0.04 -11.78 -23.27
C ALA A 172 -1.57 -11.67 -23.24
N LEU A 173 -2.24 -12.83 -23.20
CA LEU A 173 -3.69 -12.89 -23.03
C LEU A 173 -4.11 -12.31 -21.67
N PRO A 174 -5.35 -11.80 -21.56
CA PRO A 174 -5.90 -11.41 -20.26
C PRO A 174 -5.79 -12.53 -19.22
N ASN A 175 -5.43 -12.17 -18.02
CA ASN A 175 -5.22 -13.06 -16.86
C ASN A 175 -4.06 -14.06 -17.04
N ALA A 176 -3.16 -13.84 -17.99
CA ALA A 176 -1.98 -14.70 -18.16
C ALA A 176 -1.07 -14.67 -16.94
N GLU A 177 -1.04 -13.54 -16.22
CA GLU A 177 -0.28 -13.37 -14.99
C GLU A 177 -0.65 -14.37 -13.89
N ASP A 178 -1.86 -14.90 -13.86
CA ASP A 178 -2.30 -15.92 -12.91
C ASP A 178 -1.55 -17.26 -13.06
N GLY A 179 -0.99 -17.50 -14.26
CA GLY A 179 -0.21 -18.70 -14.57
C GLY A 179 1.31 -18.51 -14.47
N TRP A 180 1.80 -17.31 -14.18
CA TRP A 180 3.25 -17.07 -14.14
C TRP A 180 3.86 -17.57 -12.82
N GLY A 181 4.83 -18.49 -12.93
CA GLY A 181 5.59 -18.93 -11.77
C GLY A 181 6.72 -17.97 -11.37
N THR A 182 7.24 -17.21 -12.32
CA THR A 182 8.33 -16.26 -12.11
C THR A 182 8.23 -15.11 -13.10
N LEU A 183 8.44 -13.90 -12.62
CA LEU A 183 8.52 -12.69 -13.43
C LEU A 183 9.90 -12.04 -13.22
N VAL A 184 10.64 -11.84 -14.31
CA VAL A 184 11.92 -11.12 -14.29
C VAL A 184 11.71 -9.76 -14.95
N LEU A 185 11.99 -8.69 -14.21
CA LEU A 185 11.91 -7.31 -14.69
C LEU A 185 13.32 -6.74 -14.86
N GLY A 186 13.67 -6.40 -16.10
CA GLY A 186 14.98 -5.86 -16.45
C GLY A 186 16.04 -6.93 -16.69
N ALA A 187 17.26 -6.48 -16.97
CA ALA A 187 18.40 -7.35 -17.07
C ALA A 187 18.91 -7.71 -15.68
N SER A 188 19.26 -8.97 -15.46
CA SER A 188 20.04 -9.40 -14.30
C SER A 188 21.34 -8.59 -14.26
N VAL A 189 21.54 -7.81 -13.21
CA VAL A 189 22.86 -7.22 -12.94
C VAL A 189 23.58 -8.27 -12.08
N ASP A 190 24.50 -9.01 -12.70
CA ASP A 190 25.40 -9.94 -12.02
C ASP A 190 26.36 -9.17 -11.09
#